data_924df2f9ce2cb812ef7a8c93e75510f8
#
_entry.id   924df2f9ce2cb812ef7a8c93e75510f8
#
_cell.length_a   1.000
_cell.length_b   1.000
_cell.length_c   1.000
_cell.angle_alpha   90.00
_cell.angle_beta   90.00
_cell.angle_gamma   90.00
#
_symmetry.space_group_name_H-M   'P 1'
#
loop_
_entity.id
_entity.type
_entity.pdbx_description
1 polymer ?
#
loop_
_entity_poly.entity_id
_entity_poly.type
_entity_poly.pdbx_seq_one_letter_code
_entity_poly.pdbx_strand_id
1 'polypeptide(L)'
;DDAEKNIGAAEAEIFDAHLMMLDDPDFVEGMTNIVTDEKVCAEYACFVNCENFQAMFRALDDEYMQARAADIGDISQRVIKNLKGIADNAIDTITEPCIIVANDLTPSDTAKIGGKPVTGFITKIGGRTSHSAIMARSMGIPAIVGAGEKADEIADGDLLLIDGAAGEVVAQPDEQTLADFAERQKADAAHRAMLAQYKDKEGATSDGRRVIIEGNIGTPDDAVRVAELGGEGVGLFRSEFLFMDRTDLPSEEEQFAAYKKACEIMQGKPVIIRTLDIGADKQAD
;
A
#
# COMPACT_ATOMS: atom_id res chain seq x y z
N ASP A 1 3.92 -5.08 15.92
CA ASP A 1 2.70 -5.47 16.69
C ASP A 1 1.48 -4.57 16.40
N ASP A 2 1.60 -3.24 16.44
CA ASP A 2 0.47 -2.35 16.15
C ASP A 2 0.30 -2.14 14.63
N ALA A 3 1.39 -2.07 13.88
CA ALA A 3 1.37 -2.01 12.42
C ALA A 3 0.70 -3.26 11.83
N GLU A 4 1.11 -4.44 12.27
CA GLU A 4 0.56 -5.72 11.81
C GLU A 4 -0.96 -5.82 12.01
N LYS A 5 -1.47 -5.29 13.13
CA LYS A 5 -2.92 -5.24 13.41
C LYS A 5 -3.68 -4.24 12.53
N ASN A 6 -3.03 -3.14 12.16
CA ASN A 6 -3.67 -2.02 11.47
C ASN A 6 -3.61 -2.14 9.95
N ILE A 7 -2.53 -2.71 9.41
CA ILE A 7 -2.28 -2.75 7.97
C ILE A 7 -2.03 -4.16 7.41
N GLY A 8 -1.93 -5.18 8.27
CA GLY A 8 -1.66 -6.55 7.87
C GLY A 8 -0.18 -6.96 8.00
N ALA A 9 0.08 -8.27 7.99
CA ALA A 9 1.42 -8.81 8.24
C ALA A 9 2.40 -8.48 7.09
N ALA A 10 1.97 -8.57 5.85
CA ALA A 10 2.81 -8.31 4.69
C ALA A 10 3.30 -6.85 4.62
N GLU A 11 2.39 -5.91 4.87
CA GLU A 11 2.74 -4.48 4.88
C GLU A 11 3.54 -4.09 6.13
N ALA A 12 3.47 -4.89 7.20
CA ALA A 12 4.23 -4.65 8.42
C ALA A 12 5.72 -5.09 8.30
N GLU A 13 6.08 -5.97 7.38
CA GLU A 13 7.46 -6.43 7.15
C GLU A 13 8.44 -5.28 6.85
N ILE A 14 7.95 -4.17 6.30
CA ILE A 14 8.78 -2.99 6.06
C ILE A 14 9.41 -2.43 7.33
N PHE A 15 8.73 -2.58 8.48
CA PHE A 15 9.27 -2.12 9.75
C PHE A 15 10.40 -3.01 10.28
N ASP A 16 10.41 -4.29 9.91
CA ASP A 16 11.53 -5.17 10.23
C ASP A 16 12.77 -4.76 9.42
N ALA A 17 12.60 -4.40 8.15
CA ALA A 17 13.68 -3.83 7.34
C ALA A 17 14.19 -2.49 7.94
N HIS A 18 13.30 -1.62 8.43
CA HIS A 18 13.70 -0.38 9.13
C HIS A 18 14.50 -0.68 10.39
N LEU A 19 14.13 -1.68 11.18
CA LEU A 19 14.88 -2.10 12.36
C LEU A 19 16.27 -2.62 11.99
N MET A 20 16.37 -3.46 10.96
CA MET A 20 17.66 -3.96 10.46
C MET A 20 18.60 -2.82 10.04
N MET A 21 18.08 -1.78 9.39
CA MET A 21 18.86 -0.60 9.01
C MET A 21 19.32 0.20 10.23
N LEU A 22 18.46 0.33 11.25
CA LEU A 22 18.83 1.03 12.50
C LEU A 22 19.85 0.25 13.34
N ASP A 23 19.91 -1.07 13.18
CA ASP A 23 20.89 -1.95 13.84
C ASP A 23 22.18 -2.10 13.02
N ASP A 24 22.21 -1.59 11.78
CA ASP A 24 23.40 -1.66 10.92
C ASP A 24 24.54 -0.81 11.49
N PRO A 25 25.72 -1.42 11.79
CA PRO A 25 26.85 -0.71 12.34
C PRO A 25 27.32 0.45 11.46
N ASP A 26 27.36 0.29 10.14
CA ASP A 26 27.85 1.32 9.23
C ASP A 26 26.89 2.54 9.22
N PHE A 27 25.60 2.30 9.36
CA PHE A 27 24.59 3.37 9.46
C PHE A 27 24.74 4.16 10.77
N VAL A 28 24.91 3.47 11.90
CA VAL A 28 25.06 4.10 13.22
C VAL A 28 26.41 4.79 13.37
N GLU A 29 27.51 4.14 12.93
CA GLU A 29 28.84 4.72 12.96
C GLU A 29 28.95 5.95 12.05
N GLY A 30 28.31 5.93 10.89
CA GLY A 30 28.27 7.07 9.98
C GLY A 30 27.71 8.33 10.67
N MET A 31 26.59 8.22 11.37
CA MET A 31 26.03 9.33 12.15
C MET A 31 26.98 9.77 13.29
N THR A 32 27.55 8.81 14.01
CA THR A 32 28.46 9.09 15.13
C THR A 32 29.71 9.82 14.67
N ASN A 33 30.27 9.41 13.52
CA ASN A 33 31.48 10.04 12.97
C ASN A 33 31.18 11.49 12.54
N ILE A 34 30.03 11.76 11.89
CA ILE A 34 29.65 13.12 11.53
C ILE A 34 29.51 14.01 12.78
N VAL A 35 28.91 13.51 13.87
CA VAL A 35 28.82 14.27 15.13
C VAL A 35 30.20 14.58 15.69
N THR A 36 31.10 13.59 15.72
CA THR A 36 32.42 13.72 16.38
C THR A 36 33.41 14.54 15.55
N ASP A 37 33.42 14.38 14.25
CA ASP A 37 34.37 15.01 13.34
C ASP A 37 33.96 16.43 12.97
N GLU A 38 32.68 16.65 12.67
CA GLU A 38 32.15 17.95 12.26
C GLU A 38 31.62 18.77 13.43
N LYS A 39 31.46 18.17 14.63
CA LYS A 39 30.95 18.81 15.85
C LYS A 39 29.59 19.45 15.68
N VAL A 40 28.70 18.74 14.97
CA VAL A 40 27.33 19.13 14.71
C VAL A 40 26.36 18.42 15.65
N CYS A 41 25.10 18.83 15.67
CA CYS A 41 24.07 18.16 16.45
C CYS A 41 23.67 16.80 15.82
N ALA A 42 23.10 15.93 16.64
CA ALA A 42 22.73 14.58 16.21
C ALA A 42 21.66 14.58 15.11
N GLU A 43 20.73 15.54 15.14
CA GLU A 43 19.70 15.69 14.14
C GLU A 43 20.27 16.00 12.75
N TYR A 44 21.27 16.89 12.70
CA TYR A 44 21.95 17.22 11.46
C TYR A 44 22.78 16.05 10.95
N ALA A 45 23.48 15.35 11.82
CA ALA A 45 24.25 14.18 11.47
C ALA A 45 23.36 13.05 10.92
N CYS A 46 22.21 12.82 11.55
CA CYS A 46 21.20 11.89 11.06
C CYS A 46 20.72 12.28 9.66
N PHE A 47 20.35 13.54 9.46
CA PHE A 47 19.91 14.04 8.17
C PHE A 47 20.97 13.80 7.08
N VAL A 48 22.21 14.24 7.29
CA VAL A 48 23.30 14.12 6.31
C VAL A 48 23.61 12.66 6.00
N ASN A 49 23.68 11.80 7.03
CA ASN A 49 23.94 10.39 6.84
C ASN A 49 22.86 9.71 6.02
N CYS A 50 21.58 9.98 6.32
CA CYS A 50 20.45 9.43 5.58
C CYS A 50 20.41 9.94 4.14
N GLU A 51 20.69 11.22 3.88
CA GLU A 51 20.79 11.76 2.52
C GLU A 51 21.88 11.06 1.70
N ASN A 52 23.03 10.75 2.32
CA ASN A 52 24.11 10.01 1.68
C ASN A 52 23.67 8.58 1.31
N PHE A 53 23.03 7.87 2.23
CA PHE A 53 22.47 6.54 1.95
C PHE A 53 21.37 6.59 0.87
N GLN A 54 20.45 7.53 0.94
CA GLN A 54 19.43 7.70 -0.11
C GLN A 54 20.06 7.95 -1.48
N ALA A 55 21.09 8.81 -1.56
CA ALA A 55 21.78 9.09 -2.82
C ALA A 55 22.47 7.83 -3.36
N MET A 56 23.05 7.02 -2.47
CA MET A 56 23.69 5.76 -2.85
C MET A 56 22.66 4.77 -3.40
N PHE A 57 21.51 4.59 -2.74
CA PHE A 57 20.45 3.70 -3.19
C PHE A 57 19.82 4.16 -4.51
N ARG A 58 19.59 5.47 -4.69
CA ARG A 58 19.08 6.04 -5.96
C ARG A 58 20.06 5.90 -7.13
N ALA A 59 21.35 5.73 -6.85
CA ALA A 59 22.39 5.55 -7.89
C ALA A 59 22.55 4.09 -8.33
N LEU A 60 21.90 3.14 -7.70
CA LEU A 60 21.92 1.73 -8.11
C LEU A 60 21.07 1.53 -9.36
N ASP A 61 21.46 0.60 -10.23
CA ASP A 61 20.71 0.24 -11.44
C ASP A 61 19.55 -0.75 -11.18
N ASP A 62 19.03 -0.77 -9.96
CA ASP A 62 17.99 -1.66 -9.49
C ASP A 62 16.81 -0.84 -8.98
N GLU A 63 15.65 -0.93 -9.65
CA GLU A 63 14.43 -0.17 -9.30
C GLU A 63 13.92 -0.50 -7.88
N TYR A 64 14.07 -1.74 -7.43
CA TYR A 64 13.69 -2.15 -6.08
C TYR A 64 14.56 -1.45 -5.03
N MET A 65 15.88 -1.46 -5.22
CA MET A 65 16.81 -0.75 -4.34
C MET A 65 16.63 0.76 -4.38
N GLN A 66 16.33 1.34 -5.55
CA GLN A 66 15.99 2.77 -5.64
C GLN A 66 14.74 3.13 -4.83
N ALA A 67 13.73 2.25 -4.81
CA ALA A 67 12.52 2.45 -4.00
C ALA A 67 12.82 2.47 -2.50
N ARG A 68 13.83 1.70 -2.04
CA ARG A 68 14.28 1.68 -0.63
C ARG A 68 14.85 3.02 -0.15
N ALA A 69 15.24 3.91 -1.04
CA ALA A 69 15.64 5.26 -0.65
C ALA A 69 14.53 6.02 0.10
N ALA A 70 13.26 5.75 -0.19
CA ALA A 70 12.13 6.34 0.51
C ALA A 70 12.05 5.87 1.98
N ASP A 71 12.34 4.59 2.22
CA ASP A 71 12.35 4.00 3.57
C ASP A 71 13.42 4.65 4.47
N ILE A 72 14.61 4.92 3.90
CA ILE A 72 15.67 5.67 4.59
C ILE A 72 15.19 7.07 4.98
N GLY A 73 14.42 7.72 4.10
CA GLY A 73 13.79 9.01 4.38
C GLY A 73 12.82 8.96 5.56
N ASP A 74 11.98 7.92 5.63
CA ASP A 74 11.05 7.70 6.75
C ASP A 74 11.82 7.48 8.07
N ILE A 75 12.84 6.62 8.06
CA ILE A 75 13.73 6.40 9.21
C ILE A 75 14.34 7.72 9.68
N SER A 76 14.89 8.51 8.75
CA SER A 76 15.50 9.81 9.06
C SER A 76 14.53 10.74 9.79
N GLN A 77 13.33 10.91 9.24
CA GLN A 77 12.31 11.77 9.83
C GLN A 77 11.91 11.31 11.23
N ARG A 78 11.71 10.01 11.42
CA ARG A 78 11.34 9.43 12.72
C ARG A 78 12.45 9.62 13.76
N VAL A 79 13.70 9.35 13.41
CA VAL A 79 14.84 9.56 14.30
C VAL A 79 14.97 11.03 14.67
N ILE A 80 14.91 11.95 13.70
CA ILE A 80 15.02 13.38 13.96
C ILE A 80 13.85 13.89 14.83
N LYS A 81 12.62 13.45 14.59
CA LYS A 81 11.46 13.80 15.44
C LYS A 81 11.67 13.33 16.88
N ASN A 82 12.14 12.09 17.05
CA ASN A 82 12.46 11.55 18.38
C ASN A 82 13.56 12.34 19.08
N LEU A 83 14.67 12.68 18.39
CA LEU A 83 15.75 13.48 18.93
C LEU A 83 15.27 14.88 19.37
N LYS A 84 14.36 15.47 18.63
CA LYS A 84 13.77 16.77 18.95
C LYS A 84 12.66 16.72 20.00
N GLY A 85 12.24 15.53 20.42
CA GLY A 85 11.10 15.37 21.31
C GLY A 85 9.76 15.84 20.70
N ILE A 86 9.67 15.86 19.35
CA ILE A 86 8.46 16.23 18.64
C ILE A 86 7.57 15.00 18.58
N ALA A 87 6.43 15.06 19.26
CA ALA A 87 5.42 14.03 19.13
C ALA A 87 4.77 14.13 17.73
N ASP A 88 4.84 13.03 16.97
CA ASP A 88 4.21 12.92 15.66
C ASP A 88 2.74 12.53 15.80
N ASN A 89 1.93 13.49 16.26
CA ASN A 89 0.56 13.22 16.69
C ASN A 89 -0.50 13.67 15.67
N ALA A 90 -0.12 14.23 14.52
CA ALA A 90 -1.10 14.78 13.57
C ALA A 90 -2.15 13.71 13.18
N ILE A 91 -1.71 12.52 12.77
CA ILE A 91 -2.61 11.42 12.42
C ILE A 91 -3.29 10.83 13.67
N ASP A 92 -2.58 10.77 14.79
CA ASP A 92 -3.10 10.20 16.04
C ASP A 92 -4.26 11.02 16.62
N THR A 93 -4.30 12.32 16.36
CA THR A 93 -5.37 13.23 16.81
C THR A 93 -6.63 13.18 15.96
N ILE A 94 -6.63 12.46 14.84
CA ILE A 94 -7.80 12.31 13.98
C ILE A 94 -8.90 11.52 14.72
N THR A 95 -10.02 12.17 14.97
CA THR A 95 -11.21 11.60 15.65
C THR A 95 -12.48 11.72 14.82
N GLU A 96 -12.47 12.56 13.78
CA GLU A 96 -13.61 12.81 12.91
C GLU A 96 -13.32 12.39 11.47
N PRO A 97 -14.33 12.06 10.66
CA PRO A 97 -14.14 11.73 9.25
C PRO A 97 -13.45 12.86 8.50
N CYS A 98 -12.31 12.55 7.89
CA CYS A 98 -11.54 13.55 7.14
C CYS A 98 -10.83 12.96 5.91
N ILE A 99 -10.40 13.84 5.03
CA ILE A 99 -9.49 13.56 3.93
C ILE A 99 -8.12 14.12 4.30
N ILE A 100 -7.09 13.30 4.25
CA ILE A 100 -5.71 13.74 4.52
C ILE A 100 -5.14 14.33 3.24
N VAL A 101 -4.51 15.51 3.36
CA VAL A 101 -3.72 16.13 2.29
C VAL A 101 -2.29 16.23 2.77
N ALA A 102 -1.36 15.63 2.03
CA ALA A 102 0.05 15.55 2.42
C ALA A 102 0.97 15.69 1.22
N ASN A 103 2.26 15.99 1.48
CA ASN A 103 3.26 15.94 0.42
C ASN A 103 3.43 14.49 -0.07
N ASP A 104 3.60 13.57 0.85
CA ASP A 104 3.60 12.11 0.67
C ASP A 104 3.12 11.47 1.97
N LEU A 105 2.78 10.19 1.91
CA LEU A 105 2.48 9.37 3.08
C LEU A 105 3.51 8.26 3.18
N THR A 106 4.29 8.32 4.27
CA THR A 106 5.28 7.28 4.57
C THR A 106 4.61 5.98 5.02
N PRO A 107 5.32 4.85 5.00
CA PRO A 107 4.82 3.61 5.58
C PRO A 107 4.36 3.77 7.03
N SER A 108 5.09 4.57 7.82
CA SER A 108 4.75 4.87 9.21
C SER A 108 3.46 5.66 9.34
N ASP A 109 3.21 6.62 8.45
CA ASP A 109 1.98 7.40 8.42
C ASP A 109 0.79 6.50 8.05
N THR A 110 0.96 5.66 7.03
CA THR A 110 -0.08 4.75 6.56
C THR A 110 -0.47 3.72 7.62
N ALA A 111 0.50 3.22 8.40
CA ALA A 111 0.23 2.32 9.53
C ALA A 111 -0.61 2.99 10.63
N LYS A 112 -0.43 4.30 10.88
CA LYS A 112 -1.22 5.07 11.84
C LYS A 112 -2.62 5.39 11.34
N ILE A 113 -2.82 5.50 10.02
CA ILE A 113 -4.14 5.75 9.42
C ILE A 113 -5.08 4.56 9.63
N GLY A 114 -4.55 3.35 9.68
CA GLY A 114 -5.33 2.14 9.96
C GLY A 114 -6.16 2.29 11.24
N GLY A 115 -7.48 2.08 11.13
CA GLY A 115 -8.42 2.23 12.26
C GLY A 115 -8.84 3.67 12.59
N LYS A 116 -8.34 4.68 11.86
CA LYS A 116 -8.80 6.07 11.97
C LYS A 116 -9.97 6.35 11.01
N PRO A 117 -10.81 7.33 11.28
CA PRO A 117 -11.94 7.70 10.42
C PRO A 117 -11.49 8.48 9.16
N VAL A 118 -10.41 8.04 8.51
CA VAL A 118 -9.92 8.64 7.27
C VAL A 118 -10.74 8.12 6.11
N THR A 119 -11.39 9.03 5.39
CA THR A 119 -12.27 8.71 4.27
C THR A 119 -11.59 8.75 2.91
N GLY A 120 -10.37 9.24 2.86
CA GLY A 120 -9.52 9.29 1.67
C GLY A 120 -8.27 10.13 1.88
N PHE A 121 -7.38 10.16 0.90
CA PHE A 121 -6.22 11.03 0.96
C PHE A 121 -5.74 11.54 -0.41
N ILE A 122 -5.01 12.64 -0.37
CA ILE A 122 -4.42 13.31 -1.51
C ILE A 122 -2.93 13.47 -1.23
N THR A 123 -2.05 13.03 -2.12
CA THR A 123 -0.62 13.30 -2.02
C THR A 123 -0.12 14.13 -3.19
N LYS A 124 0.82 15.05 -2.93
CA LYS A 124 1.43 15.90 -3.96
C LYS A 124 2.30 15.10 -4.90
N ILE A 125 3.08 14.19 -4.34
CA ILE A 125 3.96 13.28 -5.08
C ILE A 125 3.44 11.85 -5.01
N GLY A 126 4.07 10.97 -5.77
CA GLY A 126 3.69 9.57 -5.84
C GLY A 126 3.05 9.19 -7.17
N GLY A 127 2.94 7.91 -7.38
CA GLY A 127 2.36 7.30 -8.59
C GLY A 127 1.45 6.12 -8.25
N ARG A 128 0.93 5.45 -9.28
CA ARG A 128 0.01 4.32 -9.12
C ARG A 128 0.60 3.13 -8.34
N THR A 129 1.91 3.04 -8.30
CA THR A 129 2.70 2.01 -7.60
C THR A 129 3.31 2.51 -6.29
N SER A 130 3.07 3.77 -5.90
CA SER A 130 3.55 4.29 -4.62
C SER A 130 2.92 3.56 -3.44
N HIS A 131 3.60 3.58 -2.32
CA HIS A 131 3.15 2.97 -1.06
C HIS A 131 1.75 3.46 -0.66
N SER A 132 1.54 4.78 -0.73
CA SER A 132 0.26 5.42 -0.47
C SER A 132 -0.86 4.91 -1.38
N ALA A 133 -0.60 4.71 -2.68
CA ALA A 133 -1.59 4.17 -3.62
C ALA A 133 -1.93 2.70 -3.36
N ILE A 134 -0.95 1.89 -2.96
CA ILE A 134 -1.17 0.48 -2.58
C ILE A 134 -2.03 0.41 -1.32
N MET A 135 -1.69 1.21 -0.31
CA MET A 135 -2.44 1.28 0.94
C MET A 135 -3.90 1.71 0.75
N ALA A 136 -4.16 2.74 -0.08
CA ALA A 136 -5.53 3.15 -0.39
C ALA A 136 -6.38 2.00 -0.91
N ARG A 137 -5.80 1.19 -1.81
CA ARG A 137 -6.48 0.02 -2.38
C ARG A 137 -6.74 -1.05 -1.32
N SER A 138 -5.78 -1.32 -0.45
CA SER A 138 -5.93 -2.26 0.67
C SER A 138 -7.02 -1.81 1.64
N MET A 139 -7.04 -0.51 1.99
CA MET A 139 -8.05 0.07 2.87
C MET A 139 -9.42 0.28 2.18
N GLY A 140 -9.50 0.17 0.86
CA GLY A 140 -10.72 0.39 0.10
C GLY A 140 -11.21 1.85 0.12
N ILE A 141 -10.32 2.82 0.35
CA ILE A 141 -10.64 4.26 0.36
C ILE A 141 -10.12 4.95 -0.91
N PRO A 142 -10.80 6.02 -1.38
CA PRO A 142 -10.33 6.78 -2.52
C PRO A 142 -9.01 7.51 -2.21
N ALA A 143 -8.11 7.54 -3.18
CA ALA A 143 -6.86 8.28 -3.08
C ALA A 143 -6.51 8.95 -4.41
N ILE A 144 -5.98 10.15 -4.32
CA ILE A 144 -5.38 10.88 -5.43
C ILE A 144 -3.89 11.05 -5.11
N VAL A 145 -3.04 10.48 -5.94
CA VAL A 145 -1.59 10.58 -5.79
C VAL A 145 -0.99 11.38 -6.94
N GLY A 146 0.07 12.14 -6.66
CA GLY A 146 0.69 12.99 -7.67
C GLY A 146 -0.13 14.20 -8.05
N ALA A 147 -0.90 14.78 -7.12
CA ALA A 147 -1.73 15.97 -7.35
C ALA A 147 -0.89 17.22 -7.67
N GLY A 148 0.42 17.20 -7.39
CA GLY A 148 1.34 18.31 -7.63
C GLY A 148 1.07 19.49 -6.70
N GLU A 149 1.55 20.67 -7.12
CA GLU A 149 1.49 21.88 -6.31
C GLU A 149 0.06 22.39 -6.05
N LYS A 150 -0.93 21.94 -6.83
CA LYS A 150 -2.34 22.29 -6.59
C LYS A 150 -2.86 21.81 -5.23
N ALA A 151 -2.26 20.79 -4.67
CA ALA A 151 -2.60 20.34 -3.32
C ALA A 151 -2.31 21.39 -2.24
N ASP A 152 -1.39 22.33 -2.48
CA ASP A 152 -1.08 23.44 -1.55
C ASP A 152 -2.18 24.51 -1.49
N GLU A 153 -3.08 24.53 -2.46
CA GLU A 153 -4.22 25.45 -2.47
C GLU A 153 -5.32 25.01 -1.50
N ILE A 154 -5.25 23.77 -1.00
CA ILE A 154 -6.22 23.21 -0.07
C ILE A 154 -5.84 23.61 1.35
N ALA A 155 -6.75 24.28 2.04
CA ALA A 155 -6.57 24.69 3.43
C ALA A 155 -7.14 23.65 4.40
N ASP A 156 -6.60 23.65 5.62
CA ASP A 156 -7.09 22.81 6.70
C ASP A 156 -8.54 23.19 7.05
N GLY A 157 -9.43 22.19 7.07
CA GLY A 157 -10.87 22.39 7.28
C GLY A 157 -11.70 22.63 6.01
N ASP A 158 -11.08 22.67 4.83
CA ASP A 158 -11.82 22.75 3.57
C ASP A 158 -12.69 21.51 3.34
N LEU A 159 -13.88 21.75 2.79
CA LEU A 159 -14.72 20.66 2.29
C LEU A 159 -14.17 20.15 0.95
N LEU A 160 -13.87 18.86 0.87
CA LEU A 160 -13.31 18.22 -0.32
C LEU A 160 -14.22 17.11 -0.84
N LEU A 161 -14.31 17.01 -2.16
CA LEU A 161 -14.79 15.81 -2.85
C LEU A 161 -13.60 15.16 -3.58
N ILE A 162 -13.47 13.86 -3.42
CA ILE A 162 -12.47 13.07 -4.17
C ILE A 162 -13.14 11.93 -4.90
N ASP A 163 -12.82 11.78 -6.18
CA ASP A 163 -13.20 10.65 -7.02
C ASP A 163 -11.94 9.93 -7.50
N GLY A 164 -11.58 8.87 -6.79
CA GLY A 164 -10.38 8.09 -7.10
C GLY A 164 -10.44 7.35 -8.44
N ALA A 165 -11.63 7.09 -8.97
CA ALA A 165 -11.82 6.45 -10.26
C ALA A 165 -11.64 7.45 -11.42
N ALA A 166 -12.20 8.65 -11.27
CA ALA A 166 -12.05 9.73 -12.25
C ALA A 166 -10.71 10.47 -12.12
N GLY A 167 -10.04 10.38 -10.95
CA GLY A 167 -8.83 11.15 -10.65
C GLY A 167 -9.14 12.63 -10.40
N GLU A 168 -10.30 12.93 -9.83
CA GLU A 168 -10.80 14.28 -9.62
C GLU A 168 -10.78 14.67 -8.14
N VAL A 169 -10.37 15.92 -7.88
CA VAL A 169 -10.48 16.59 -6.58
C VAL A 169 -11.21 17.90 -6.79
N VAL A 170 -12.24 18.15 -5.98
CA VAL A 170 -12.94 19.43 -5.94
C VAL A 170 -12.87 19.98 -4.53
N ALA A 171 -12.20 21.13 -4.38
CA ALA A 171 -12.15 21.86 -3.12
C ALA A 171 -13.30 22.87 -3.07
N GLN A 172 -13.91 23.01 -1.90
CA GLN A 172 -15.03 23.94 -1.65
C GLN A 172 -16.15 23.81 -2.72
N PRO A 173 -16.70 22.58 -2.93
CA PRO A 173 -17.73 22.35 -3.94
C PRO A 173 -18.97 23.19 -3.67
N ASP A 174 -19.60 23.72 -4.73
CA ASP A 174 -20.90 24.36 -4.63
C ASP A 174 -22.04 23.35 -4.42
N GLU A 175 -23.25 23.86 -4.15
CA GLU A 175 -24.41 23.00 -3.87
C GLU A 175 -24.75 22.07 -5.05
N GLN A 176 -24.55 22.53 -6.29
CA GLN A 176 -24.83 21.73 -7.48
C GLN A 176 -23.83 20.58 -7.59
N THR A 177 -22.55 20.87 -7.42
CA THR A 177 -21.47 19.86 -7.44
C THR A 177 -21.68 18.80 -6.35
N LEU A 178 -22.08 19.23 -5.14
CA LEU A 178 -22.44 18.31 -4.06
C LEU A 178 -23.61 17.40 -4.41
N ALA A 179 -24.66 17.97 -5.02
CA ALA A 179 -25.83 17.20 -5.46
C ALA A 179 -25.47 16.16 -6.53
N ASP A 180 -24.72 16.58 -7.56
CA ASP A 180 -24.28 15.70 -8.64
C ASP A 180 -23.37 14.58 -8.14
N PHE A 181 -22.49 14.87 -7.17
CA PHE A 181 -21.63 13.87 -6.55
C PHE A 181 -22.43 12.86 -5.71
N ALA A 182 -23.42 13.35 -4.96
CA ALA A 182 -24.33 12.50 -4.18
C ALA A 182 -25.16 11.57 -5.08
N GLU A 183 -25.58 12.03 -6.25
CA GLU A 183 -26.26 11.18 -7.23
C GLU A 183 -25.34 10.10 -7.81
N ARG A 184 -24.09 10.46 -8.15
CA ARG A 184 -23.07 9.48 -8.58
C ARG A 184 -22.82 8.43 -7.50
N GLN A 185 -22.65 8.83 -6.23
CA GLN A 185 -22.50 7.88 -5.13
C GLN A 185 -23.68 6.91 -4.99
N LYS A 186 -24.90 7.41 -5.15
CA LYS A 186 -26.11 6.56 -5.11
C LYS A 186 -26.13 5.58 -6.27
N ALA A 187 -25.78 6.04 -7.48
CA ALA A 187 -25.70 5.18 -8.66
C ALA A 187 -24.66 4.08 -8.49
N ASP A 188 -23.47 4.41 -7.96
CA ASP A 188 -22.40 3.45 -7.67
C ASP A 188 -22.81 2.45 -6.57
N ALA A 189 -23.47 2.92 -5.53
CA ALA A 189 -23.98 2.05 -4.48
C ALA A 189 -25.07 1.10 -5.02
N ALA A 190 -25.98 1.60 -5.84
CA ALA A 190 -27.01 0.78 -6.49
C ALA A 190 -26.38 -0.24 -7.46
N HIS A 191 -25.36 0.16 -8.21
CA HIS A 191 -24.64 -0.73 -9.12
C HIS A 191 -23.92 -1.84 -8.34
N ARG A 192 -23.20 -1.51 -7.24
CA ARG A 192 -22.57 -2.50 -6.36
C ARG A 192 -23.60 -3.45 -5.74
N ALA A 193 -24.73 -2.92 -5.28
CA ALA A 193 -25.82 -3.75 -4.73
C ALA A 193 -26.44 -4.67 -5.80
N MET A 194 -26.55 -4.21 -7.03
CA MET A 194 -26.97 -5.03 -8.15
C MET A 194 -25.97 -6.15 -8.45
N LEU A 195 -24.68 -5.81 -8.51
CA LEU A 195 -23.61 -6.81 -8.74
C LEU A 195 -23.57 -7.85 -7.62
N ALA A 196 -23.77 -7.45 -6.37
CA ALA A 196 -23.81 -8.37 -5.23
C ALA A 196 -24.90 -9.46 -5.38
N GLN A 197 -25.99 -9.20 -6.10
CA GLN A 197 -27.04 -10.19 -6.38
C GLN A 197 -26.59 -11.29 -7.35
N TYR A 198 -25.48 -11.07 -8.06
CA TYR A 198 -24.93 -12.06 -8.97
C TYR A 198 -23.92 -13.00 -8.32
N LYS A 199 -23.51 -12.72 -7.10
CA LYS A 199 -22.52 -13.50 -6.36
C LYS A 199 -22.81 -15.00 -6.34
N ASP A 200 -24.07 -15.37 -6.11
CA ASP A 200 -24.50 -16.75 -5.97
C ASP A 200 -25.18 -17.31 -7.24
N LYS A 201 -25.13 -16.55 -8.34
CA LYS A 201 -25.71 -17.00 -9.62
C LYS A 201 -24.68 -17.73 -10.45
N GLU A 202 -25.10 -18.80 -11.10
CA GLU A 202 -24.27 -19.47 -12.09
C GLU A 202 -23.97 -18.52 -13.26
N GLY A 203 -22.70 -18.50 -13.67
CA GLY A 203 -22.29 -17.79 -14.87
C GLY A 203 -22.88 -18.44 -16.10
N ALA A 204 -23.65 -17.69 -16.90
CA ALA A 204 -24.21 -18.17 -18.16
C ALA A 204 -24.21 -17.08 -19.22
N THR A 205 -24.03 -17.47 -20.49
CA THR A 205 -24.22 -16.61 -21.66
C THR A 205 -25.71 -16.38 -21.92
N SER A 206 -26.03 -15.39 -22.74
CA SER A 206 -27.43 -15.08 -23.09
C SER A 206 -28.19 -16.21 -23.81
N ASP A 207 -27.45 -17.14 -24.42
CA ASP A 207 -28.00 -18.37 -25.06
C ASP A 207 -28.05 -19.57 -24.08
N GLY A 208 -27.73 -19.34 -22.79
CA GLY A 208 -27.87 -20.35 -21.74
C GLY A 208 -26.65 -21.28 -21.56
N ARG A 209 -25.53 -21.02 -22.23
CA ARG A 209 -24.32 -21.80 -22.04
C ARG A 209 -23.66 -21.43 -20.71
N ARG A 210 -23.44 -22.43 -19.84
CA ARG A 210 -22.73 -22.23 -18.60
C ARG A 210 -21.27 -21.81 -18.84
N VAL A 211 -20.81 -20.82 -18.07
CA VAL A 211 -19.42 -20.37 -18.03
C VAL A 211 -18.96 -20.41 -16.58
N ILE A 212 -17.84 -21.06 -16.32
CA ILE A 212 -17.23 -21.13 -14.99
C ILE A 212 -16.44 -19.83 -14.79
N ILE A 213 -16.69 -19.15 -13.66
CA ILE A 213 -16.02 -17.89 -13.30
C ILE A 213 -15.08 -18.14 -12.15
N GLU A 214 -13.78 -18.03 -12.43
CA GLU A 214 -12.70 -18.30 -11.48
C GLU A 214 -11.82 -17.06 -11.32
N GLY A 215 -11.19 -16.94 -10.15
CA GLY A 215 -10.30 -15.82 -9.83
C GLY A 215 -8.85 -16.09 -10.25
N ASN A 216 -8.13 -15.03 -10.57
CA ASN A 216 -6.66 -15.05 -10.67
C ASN A 216 -6.08 -14.51 -9.36
N ILE A 217 -5.16 -15.23 -8.74
CA ILE A 217 -4.53 -14.85 -7.48
C ILE A 217 -3.00 -14.81 -7.61
N GLY A 218 -2.37 -13.92 -6.85
CA GLY A 218 -0.91 -13.86 -6.67
C GLY A 218 -0.49 -14.42 -5.30
N THR A 219 -1.33 -14.24 -4.30
CA THR A 219 -1.10 -14.72 -2.93
C THR A 219 -2.22 -15.65 -2.47
N PRO A 220 -1.98 -16.52 -1.47
CA PRO A 220 -3.05 -17.34 -0.89
C PRO A 220 -4.20 -16.51 -0.31
N ASP A 221 -3.93 -15.32 0.20
CA ASP A 221 -4.94 -14.45 0.82
C ASP A 221 -5.92 -13.86 -0.21
N ASP A 222 -5.51 -13.70 -1.45
CA ASP A 222 -6.40 -13.29 -2.54
C ASP A 222 -7.56 -14.30 -2.74
N ALA A 223 -7.37 -15.57 -2.37
CA ALA A 223 -8.40 -16.59 -2.45
C ALA A 223 -9.60 -16.27 -1.54
N VAL A 224 -9.40 -15.55 -0.44
CA VAL A 224 -10.49 -15.08 0.42
C VAL A 224 -11.41 -14.17 -0.38
N ARG A 225 -10.83 -13.23 -1.12
CA ARG A 225 -11.58 -12.30 -1.95
C ARG A 225 -12.34 -13.01 -3.09
N VAL A 226 -11.70 -14.02 -3.70
CA VAL A 226 -12.36 -14.85 -4.72
C VAL A 226 -13.58 -15.58 -4.14
N ALA A 227 -13.43 -16.17 -2.95
CA ALA A 227 -14.53 -16.86 -2.26
C ALA A 227 -15.65 -15.90 -1.87
N GLU A 228 -15.31 -14.72 -1.33
CA GLU A 228 -16.26 -13.69 -0.94
C GLU A 228 -17.07 -13.15 -2.12
N LEU A 229 -16.50 -13.04 -3.29
CA LEU A 229 -17.15 -12.57 -4.51
C LEU A 229 -17.92 -13.67 -5.24
N GLY A 230 -17.97 -14.89 -4.71
CA GLY A 230 -18.72 -15.99 -5.30
C GLY A 230 -17.96 -16.73 -6.42
N GLY A 231 -16.64 -16.57 -6.51
CA GLY A 231 -15.83 -17.30 -7.49
C GLY A 231 -15.99 -18.81 -7.34
N GLU A 232 -16.07 -19.50 -8.48
CA GLU A 232 -16.28 -20.95 -8.54
C GLU A 232 -14.97 -21.73 -8.35
N GLY A 233 -13.83 -21.05 -8.36
CA GLY A 233 -12.50 -21.61 -8.17
C GLY A 233 -11.41 -20.56 -8.31
N VAL A 234 -10.16 -21.02 -8.22
CA VAL A 234 -8.97 -20.27 -8.62
C VAL A 234 -8.53 -20.80 -9.98
N GLY A 235 -8.75 -20.04 -11.02
CA GLY A 235 -8.39 -20.38 -12.39
C GLY A 235 -6.89 -20.20 -12.69
N LEU A 236 -6.22 -19.38 -11.88
CA LEU A 236 -4.79 -19.20 -11.97
C LEU A 236 -4.22 -18.72 -10.64
N PHE A 237 -3.45 -19.55 -9.96
CA PHE A 237 -2.54 -19.14 -8.91
C PHE A 237 -1.15 -18.89 -9.53
N ARG A 238 -0.74 -17.64 -9.56
CA ARG A 238 0.55 -17.20 -10.11
C ARG A 238 1.64 -17.49 -9.09
N SER A 239 2.21 -18.70 -9.13
CA SER A 239 3.20 -19.15 -8.15
C SER A 239 4.50 -18.35 -8.18
N GLU A 240 4.78 -17.62 -9.26
CA GLU A 240 5.97 -16.79 -9.40
C GLU A 240 6.07 -15.71 -8.28
N PHE A 241 4.97 -15.26 -7.72
CA PHE A 241 5.00 -14.31 -6.60
C PHE A 241 5.61 -14.91 -5.32
N LEU A 242 5.71 -16.23 -5.21
CA LEU A 242 6.44 -16.87 -4.11
C LEU A 242 7.97 -16.83 -4.30
N PHE A 243 8.43 -16.50 -5.51
CA PHE A 243 9.83 -16.49 -5.90
C PHE A 243 10.37 -15.07 -6.11
N MET A 244 9.50 -14.06 -6.12
CA MET A 244 9.88 -12.67 -6.31
C MET A 244 10.23 -12.02 -4.97
N ASP A 245 11.00 -10.94 -5.03
CA ASP A 245 11.37 -10.11 -3.88
C ASP A 245 12.09 -10.86 -2.74
N ARG A 246 12.92 -11.86 -3.12
CA ARG A 246 13.70 -12.65 -2.16
C ARG A 246 15.04 -13.09 -2.76
N THR A 247 16.02 -13.33 -1.90
CA THR A 247 17.39 -13.71 -2.28
C THR A 247 17.59 -15.23 -2.40
N ASP A 248 16.64 -16.04 -1.92
CA ASP A 248 16.68 -17.50 -1.93
C ASP A 248 15.38 -18.08 -2.54
N LEU A 249 15.48 -19.27 -3.06
CA LEU A 249 14.29 -19.96 -3.59
C LEU A 249 13.36 -20.41 -2.45
N PRO A 250 12.02 -20.32 -2.62
CA PRO A 250 11.09 -20.82 -1.63
C PRO A 250 11.27 -22.32 -1.44
N SER A 251 11.32 -22.76 -0.20
CA SER A 251 11.37 -24.18 0.15
C SER A 251 10.10 -24.92 -0.28
N GLU A 252 10.15 -26.25 -0.32
CA GLU A 252 8.98 -27.08 -0.59
C GLU A 252 7.88 -26.85 0.47
N GLU A 253 8.27 -26.65 1.72
CA GLU A 253 7.36 -26.41 2.84
C GLU A 253 6.64 -25.06 2.71
N GLU A 254 7.34 -24.02 2.28
CA GLU A 254 6.74 -22.70 2.05
C GLU A 254 5.73 -22.75 0.90
N GLN A 255 6.12 -23.35 -0.22
CA GLN A 255 5.22 -23.55 -1.36
C GLN A 255 4.00 -24.40 -0.98
N PHE A 256 4.22 -25.49 -0.25
CA PHE A 256 3.15 -26.36 0.25
C PHE A 256 2.18 -25.60 1.16
N ALA A 257 2.69 -24.77 2.09
CA ALA A 257 1.87 -23.98 2.99
C ALA A 257 0.99 -22.99 2.21
N ALA A 258 1.57 -22.31 1.21
CA ALA A 258 0.85 -21.37 0.37
C ALA A 258 -0.27 -22.05 -0.44
N TYR A 259 0.04 -23.15 -1.11
CA TYR A 259 -0.95 -23.89 -1.92
C TYR A 259 -2.04 -24.52 -1.05
N LYS A 260 -1.66 -25.09 0.09
CA LYS A 260 -2.60 -25.63 1.07
C LYS A 260 -3.57 -24.59 1.57
N LYS A 261 -3.07 -23.39 1.95
CA LYS A 261 -3.89 -22.29 2.44
C LYS A 261 -4.93 -21.86 1.39
N ALA A 262 -4.52 -21.71 0.13
CA ALA A 262 -5.44 -21.38 -0.96
C ALA A 262 -6.52 -22.46 -1.16
N CYS A 263 -6.13 -23.73 -1.14
CA CYS A 263 -7.08 -24.86 -1.27
C CYS A 263 -8.07 -24.93 -0.07
N GLU A 264 -7.60 -24.68 1.15
CA GLU A 264 -8.45 -24.66 2.34
C GLU A 264 -9.47 -23.54 2.30
N ILE A 265 -9.05 -22.32 1.86
CA ILE A 265 -9.96 -21.18 1.67
C ILE A 265 -11.03 -21.51 0.63
N MET A 266 -10.66 -22.16 -0.47
CA MET A 266 -11.60 -22.48 -1.55
C MET A 266 -12.52 -23.66 -1.26
N GLN A 267 -12.34 -24.38 -0.14
CA GLN A 267 -13.26 -25.40 0.40
C GLN A 267 -13.70 -26.44 -0.63
N GLY A 268 -12.76 -27.03 -1.37
CA GLY A 268 -13.02 -28.08 -2.37
C GLY A 268 -13.39 -27.58 -3.76
N LYS A 269 -13.45 -26.26 -3.99
CA LYS A 269 -13.48 -25.68 -5.33
C LYS A 269 -12.13 -25.84 -6.03
N PRO A 270 -12.06 -25.86 -7.37
CA PRO A 270 -10.81 -26.00 -8.09
C PRO A 270 -9.80 -24.91 -7.77
N VAL A 271 -8.53 -25.28 -7.64
CA VAL A 271 -7.40 -24.36 -7.54
C VAL A 271 -6.35 -24.79 -8.56
N ILE A 272 -6.19 -24.00 -9.62
CA ILE A 272 -5.20 -24.24 -10.68
C ILE A 272 -3.94 -23.46 -10.33
N ILE A 273 -2.87 -24.20 -10.02
CA ILE A 273 -1.58 -23.63 -9.69
C ILE A 273 -0.72 -23.64 -10.95
N ARG A 274 -0.27 -22.46 -11.41
CA ARG A 274 0.70 -22.38 -12.46
C ARG A 274 2.08 -22.76 -11.92
N THR A 275 2.77 -23.66 -12.59
CA THR A 275 4.20 -23.88 -12.33
C THR A 275 4.97 -22.59 -12.64
N LEU A 276 6.20 -22.50 -12.11
CA LEU A 276 7.04 -21.31 -12.21
C LEU A 276 7.08 -20.73 -13.63
N ASP A 277 6.67 -19.48 -13.76
CA ASP A 277 6.67 -18.70 -15.00
C ASP A 277 7.42 -17.39 -14.76
N ILE A 278 8.75 -17.47 -14.81
CA ILE A 278 9.67 -16.35 -14.72
C ILE A 278 10.21 -16.11 -16.13
N GLY A 279 9.86 -14.97 -16.72
CA GLY A 279 10.20 -14.57 -18.07
C GLY A 279 10.78 -13.16 -18.12
N ALA A 280 11.07 -12.65 -19.32
CA ALA A 280 11.81 -11.42 -19.60
C ALA A 280 11.32 -10.13 -18.89
N ASP A 281 10.15 -10.14 -18.32
CA ASP A 281 9.51 -9.05 -17.56
C ASP A 281 9.51 -9.25 -16.05
N LYS A 282 10.07 -10.37 -15.57
CA LYS A 282 10.11 -10.73 -14.15
C LYS A 282 11.51 -11.23 -13.82
N GLN A 283 12.15 -10.58 -12.87
CA GLN A 283 13.45 -11.00 -12.35
C GLN A 283 13.23 -11.81 -11.06
N ALA A 284 13.84 -13.00 -11.03
CA ALA A 284 14.17 -13.68 -9.78
C ALA A 284 15.70 -13.63 -9.72
N ASP A 285 16.24 -13.01 -8.70
CA ASP A 285 17.67 -12.95 -8.44
C ASP A 285 18.23 -14.30 -8.03
#